data_8e6c13050832b5fcbaa7638b315b3d40
#
_entry.id   8e6c13050832b5fcbaa7638b315b3d40
#
_cell.length_a   1.000
_cell.length_b   1.000
_cell.length_c   1.000
_cell.angle_alpha   90.00
_cell.angle_beta   90.00
_cell.angle_gamma   90.00
#
_symmetry.space_group_name_H-M   'P 1'
#
loop_
_entity.id
_entity.type
_entity.pdbx_description
1 polymer ?
#
loop_
_entity_poly.entity_id
_entity_poly.type
_entity_poly.pdbx_seq_one_letter_code
_entity_poly.pdbx_strand_id
1 'polypeptide(L)'
;MMEMQQTIKWQIMKRKNAVVFMALTVTCLLAMLSILTLSGGNPAGGNSWLVMGLLVGLLAVFGLLHFTNRYPYALPYIAIVGNAAISFITGSQNESLSNVFGVYYGLILASVYMSVWPTVVSMAINTFLLAYFVATQNEVPGIAGNEATLFIYYLLICAMLVTLLVIAAQMSKKLEAYGVEAGRLFAQQKEDKERLLAGAAAVSGNMTQIAKASEET
;
A
#
# COMPACT_ATOMS: atom_id res chain seq x y z
N MET A 1 -7.24 24.66 -3.75
CA MET A 1 -6.08 23.83 -4.12
C MET A 1 -5.70 22.83 -3.02
N MET A 2 -5.62 23.21 -1.72
CA MET A 2 -5.33 22.32 -0.59
C MET A 2 -6.34 21.18 -0.42
N GLU A 3 -7.65 21.46 -0.49
CA GLU A 3 -8.70 20.43 -0.37
C GLU A 3 -8.63 19.35 -1.45
N MET A 4 -8.34 19.74 -2.69
CA MET A 4 -8.19 18.81 -3.80
C MET A 4 -7.00 17.87 -3.58
N GLN A 5 -5.86 18.38 -3.09
CA GLN A 5 -4.69 17.55 -2.77
C GLN A 5 -4.97 16.57 -1.62
N GLN A 6 -5.70 16.98 -0.59
CA GLN A 6 -6.10 16.09 0.51
C GLN A 6 -7.02 14.99 0.01
N THR A 7 -7.98 15.29 -0.85
CA THR A 7 -8.89 14.31 -1.44
C THR A 7 -8.15 13.27 -2.28
N ILE A 8 -7.17 13.69 -3.09
CA ILE A 8 -6.34 12.78 -3.90
C ILE A 8 -5.50 11.86 -3.01
N LYS A 9 -4.81 12.40 -1.99
CA LYS A 9 -4.02 11.60 -1.04
C LYS A 9 -4.89 10.57 -0.32
N TRP A 10 -6.08 10.94 0.08
CA TRP A 10 -7.03 10.05 0.74
C TRP A 10 -7.48 8.92 -0.19
N GLN A 11 -7.81 9.21 -1.46
CA GLN A 11 -8.19 8.19 -2.45
C GLN A 11 -7.05 7.21 -2.74
N ILE A 12 -5.80 7.70 -2.84
CA ILE A 12 -4.62 6.85 -3.03
C ILE A 12 -4.45 5.92 -1.84
N MET A 13 -4.56 6.43 -0.63
CA MET A 13 -4.45 5.62 0.59
C MET A 13 -5.55 4.55 0.65
N LYS A 14 -6.79 4.91 0.30
CA LYS A 14 -7.90 3.96 0.25
C LYS A 14 -7.64 2.80 -0.74
N ARG A 15 -7.09 3.10 -1.92
CA ARG A 15 -6.70 2.06 -2.89
C ARG A 15 -5.60 1.14 -2.36
N LYS A 16 -4.56 1.70 -1.72
CA LYS A 16 -3.50 0.92 -1.09
C LYS A 16 -4.05 0.00 0.01
N ASN A 17 -4.93 0.52 0.86
CA ASN A 17 -5.60 -0.27 1.89
C ASN A 17 -6.45 -1.40 1.30
N ALA A 18 -7.11 -1.18 0.15
CA ALA A 18 -7.86 -2.24 -0.54
C ALA A 18 -6.94 -3.36 -1.04
N VAL A 19 -5.77 -3.03 -1.59
CA VAL A 19 -4.77 -4.03 -2.03
C VAL A 19 -4.26 -4.85 -0.83
N VAL A 20 -3.95 -4.19 0.29
CA VAL A 20 -3.51 -4.88 1.51
C VAL A 20 -4.64 -5.74 2.09
N PHE A 21 -5.89 -5.27 2.06
CA PHE A 21 -7.05 -6.07 2.47
C PHE A 21 -7.18 -7.35 1.63
N MET A 22 -7.05 -7.25 0.29
CA MET A 22 -7.05 -8.43 -0.58
C MET A 22 -5.88 -9.38 -0.25
N ALA A 23 -4.68 -8.86 -0.05
CA ALA A 23 -3.52 -9.66 0.32
C ALA A 23 -3.73 -10.42 1.63
N LEU A 24 -4.23 -9.74 2.67
CA LEU A 24 -4.58 -10.36 3.95
C LEU A 24 -5.67 -11.42 3.79
N THR A 25 -6.69 -11.16 2.95
CA THR A 25 -7.77 -12.13 2.67
C THR A 25 -7.22 -13.39 2.01
N VAL A 26 -6.38 -13.23 0.98
CA VAL A 26 -5.75 -14.37 0.29
C VAL A 26 -4.86 -15.16 1.26
N THR A 27 -4.06 -14.48 2.08
CA THR A 27 -3.21 -15.12 3.09
C THR A 27 -4.04 -15.89 4.11
N CYS A 28 -5.15 -15.32 4.58
CA CYS A 28 -6.07 -15.99 5.51
C CYS A 28 -6.69 -17.25 4.87
N LEU A 29 -7.13 -17.18 3.61
CA LEU A 29 -7.68 -18.33 2.89
C LEU A 29 -6.64 -19.43 2.68
N LEU A 30 -5.41 -19.06 2.29
CA LEU A 30 -4.32 -20.04 2.13
C LEU A 30 -3.92 -20.68 3.45
N ALA A 31 -3.88 -19.92 4.54
CA ALA A 31 -3.62 -20.45 5.87
C ALA A 31 -4.71 -21.43 6.32
N MET A 32 -5.99 -21.08 6.08
CA MET A 32 -7.12 -21.99 6.35
C MET A 32 -7.00 -23.29 5.54
N LEU A 33 -6.72 -23.19 4.25
CA LEU A 33 -6.56 -24.33 3.37
C LEU A 33 -5.39 -25.21 3.84
N SER A 34 -4.26 -24.62 4.22
CA SER A 34 -3.10 -25.32 4.74
C SER A 34 -3.43 -26.09 6.03
N ILE A 35 -4.16 -25.47 6.96
CA ILE A 35 -4.58 -26.12 8.20
C ILE A 35 -5.52 -27.31 7.89
N LEU A 36 -6.47 -27.14 7.00
CA LEU A 36 -7.42 -28.19 6.63
C LEU A 36 -6.75 -29.39 5.92
N THR A 37 -5.79 -29.11 5.02
CA THR A 37 -5.12 -30.17 4.24
C THR A 37 -4.06 -30.91 5.03
N LEU A 38 -3.23 -30.20 5.81
CA LEU A 38 -2.12 -30.78 6.57
C LEU A 38 -2.61 -31.49 7.85
N SER A 39 -3.71 -31.03 8.43
CA SER A 39 -4.25 -31.62 9.68
C SER A 39 -5.25 -32.74 9.43
N GLY A 40 -5.50 -33.16 8.16
CA GLY A 40 -6.48 -34.22 7.85
C GLY A 40 -7.89 -33.96 8.41
N GLY A 41 -8.24 -32.70 8.59
CA GLY A 41 -9.49 -32.28 9.22
C GLY A 41 -9.51 -32.39 10.76
N ASN A 42 -8.45 -32.93 11.34
CA ASN A 42 -8.27 -32.97 12.80
C ASN A 42 -7.17 -31.97 13.18
N PRO A 43 -7.49 -30.82 13.73
CA PRO A 43 -6.48 -29.85 14.20
C PRO A 43 -5.83 -30.41 15.46
N ALA A 44 -4.94 -31.39 15.26
CA ALA A 44 -4.27 -32.14 16.32
C ALA A 44 -3.24 -31.33 17.14
N GLY A 45 -3.21 -30.03 16.98
CA GLY A 45 -2.48 -29.13 17.85
C GLY A 45 -3.40 -27.95 18.22
N GLY A 46 -3.77 -27.82 19.48
CA GLY A 46 -4.69 -26.77 19.98
C GLY A 46 -4.35 -25.32 19.61
N ASN A 47 -3.19 -25.09 19.01
CA ASN A 47 -2.68 -23.78 18.63
C ASN A 47 -3.10 -23.34 17.21
N SER A 48 -3.44 -24.28 16.30
CA SER A 48 -3.83 -23.95 14.93
C SER A 48 -5.12 -23.11 14.88
N TRP A 49 -6.08 -23.39 15.77
CA TRP A 49 -7.29 -22.60 15.90
C TRP A 49 -7.06 -21.19 16.43
N LEU A 50 -6.07 -21.03 17.33
CA LEU A 50 -5.69 -19.72 17.84
C LEU A 50 -5.09 -18.86 16.74
N VAL A 51 -4.17 -19.41 15.95
CA VAL A 51 -3.58 -18.69 14.80
C VAL A 51 -4.65 -18.30 13.79
N MET A 52 -5.58 -19.21 13.48
CA MET A 52 -6.68 -18.93 12.57
C MET A 52 -7.59 -17.82 13.13
N GLY A 53 -7.92 -17.88 14.43
CA GLY A 53 -8.71 -16.86 15.11
C GLY A 53 -8.03 -15.48 15.06
N LEU A 54 -6.72 -15.42 15.25
CA LEU A 54 -5.94 -14.18 15.17
C LEU A 54 -5.92 -13.61 13.75
N LEU A 55 -5.72 -14.46 12.72
CA LEU A 55 -5.75 -14.03 11.32
C LEU A 55 -7.13 -13.50 10.92
N VAL A 56 -8.19 -14.21 11.27
CA VAL A 56 -9.57 -13.77 11.02
C VAL A 56 -9.87 -12.48 11.80
N GLY A 57 -9.43 -12.39 13.05
CA GLY A 57 -9.56 -11.19 13.88
C GLY A 57 -8.87 -9.98 13.26
N LEU A 58 -7.63 -10.14 12.80
CA LEU A 58 -6.90 -9.07 12.11
C LEU A 58 -7.63 -8.64 10.83
N LEU A 59 -8.08 -9.61 10.02
CA LEU A 59 -8.81 -9.35 8.79
C LEU A 59 -10.14 -8.63 9.07
N ALA A 60 -10.86 -9.02 10.11
CA ALA A 60 -12.12 -8.39 10.52
C ALA A 60 -11.91 -6.94 10.99
N VAL A 61 -10.92 -6.69 11.85
CA VAL A 61 -10.59 -5.34 12.33
C VAL A 61 -10.14 -4.46 11.16
N PHE A 62 -9.24 -4.97 10.33
CA PHE A 62 -8.76 -4.23 9.15
C PHE A 62 -9.91 -3.94 8.17
N GLY A 63 -10.74 -4.93 7.87
CA GLY A 63 -11.89 -4.80 7.00
C GLY A 63 -12.91 -3.80 7.53
N LEU A 64 -13.28 -3.88 8.80
CA LEU A 64 -14.21 -2.96 9.43
C LEU A 64 -13.73 -1.51 9.34
N LEU A 65 -12.45 -1.25 9.63
CA LEU A 65 -11.87 0.08 9.52
C LEU A 65 -11.74 0.55 8.06
N HIS A 66 -11.46 -0.37 7.13
CA HIS A 66 -11.38 -0.07 5.71
C HIS A 66 -12.75 0.32 5.13
N PHE A 67 -13.81 -0.45 5.40
CA PHE A 67 -15.15 -0.20 4.88
C PHE A 67 -15.83 1.00 5.54
N THR A 68 -15.61 1.23 6.83
CA THR A 68 -16.10 2.42 7.52
C THR A 68 -15.34 3.69 7.14
N ASN A 69 -14.25 3.59 6.39
CA ASN A 69 -13.35 4.67 6.02
C ASN A 69 -12.82 5.47 7.23
N ARG A 70 -12.81 4.86 8.41
CA ARG A 70 -12.22 5.45 9.60
C ARG A 70 -10.72 5.18 9.63
N TYR A 71 -9.95 6.23 9.90
CA TYR A 71 -8.51 6.17 10.13
C TYR A 71 -7.69 5.50 8.99
N PRO A 72 -7.84 5.93 7.72
CA PRO A 72 -7.16 5.29 6.59
C PRO A 72 -5.62 5.32 6.72
N TYR A 73 -5.07 6.28 7.46
CA TYR A 73 -3.63 6.40 7.71
C TYR A 73 -3.12 5.52 8.86
N ALA A 74 -4.00 5.00 9.72
CA ALA A 74 -3.63 4.04 10.78
C ALA A 74 -3.59 2.59 10.26
N LEU A 75 -4.35 2.27 9.21
CA LEU A 75 -4.44 0.93 8.64
C LEU A 75 -3.09 0.30 8.28
N PRO A 76 -2.09 1.02 7.71
CA PRO A 76 -0.76 0.47 7.48
C PRO A 76 -0.11 -0.09 8.74
N TYR A 77 -0.21 0.64 9.84
CA TYR A 77 0.38 0.23 11.11
C TYR A 77 -0.37 -0.96 11.72
N ILE A 78 -1.69 -0.99 11.61
CA ILE A 78 -2.52 -2.11 12.06
C ILE A 78 -2.15 -3.40 11.32
N ALA A 79 -1.97 -3.33 9.99
CA ALA A 79 -1.54 -4.47 9.19
C ALA A 79 -0.15 -4.97 9.60
N ILE A 80 0.83 -4.06 9.76
CA ILE A 80 2.22 -4.39 10.09
C ILE A 80 2.31 -4.95 11.50
N VAL A 81 1.76 -4.25 12.49
CA VAL A 81 1.81 -4.67 13.90
C VAL A 81 0.99 -5.94 14.12
N GLY A 82 -0.18 -6.05 13.48
CA GLY A 82 -1.01 -7.24 13.55
C GLY A 82 -0.32 -8.47 12.96
N ASN A 83 0.29 -8.35 11.79
CA ASN A 83 1.09 -9.42 11.20
C ASN A 83 2.27 -9.81 12.10
N ALA A 84 2.98 -8.83 12.64
CA ALA A 84 4.11 -9.07 13.54
C ALA A 84 3.68 -9.78 14.83
N ALA A 85 2.56 -9.37 15.43
CA ALA A 85 2.01 -10.02 16.62
C ALA A 85 1.61 -11.47 16.33
N ILE A 86 0.95 -11.74 15.20
CA ILE A 86 0.61 -13.11 14.78
C ILE A 86 1.88 -13.93 14.58
N SER A 87 2.87 -13.40 13.86
CA SER A 87 4.15 -14.07 13.63
C SER A 87 4.87 -14.39 14.95
N PHE A 88 4.89 -13.46 15.91
CA PHE A 88 5.48 -13.67 17.23
C PHE A 88 4.76 -14.76 18.01
N ILE A 89 3.42 -14.71 18.09
CA ILE A 89 2.61 -15.70 18.81
C ILE A 89 2.78 -17.08 18.18
N THR A 90 2.72 -17.17 16.85
CA THR A 90 2.91 -18.44 16.13
C THR A 90 4.30 -18.98 16.35
N GLY A 91 5.33 -18.14 16.25
CA GLY A 91 6.72 -18.55 16.41
C GLY A 91 7.10 -18.92 17.84
N SER A 92 6.44 -18.35 18.85
CA SER A 92 6.65 -18.74 20.24
C SER A 92 5.99 -20.07 20.61
N GLN A 93 5.05 -20.54 19.81
CA GLN A 93 4.32 -21.78 20.05
C GLN A 93 4.86 -22.98 19.23
N ASN A 94 5.34 -22.69 18.02
CA ASN A 94 5.84 -23.71 17.10
C ASN A 94 7.16 -23.25 16.49
N GLU A 95 8.19 -24.02 16.73
CA GLU A 95 9.50 -23.79 16.11
C GLU A 95 9.46 -24.26 14.65
N SER A 96 9.55 -23.32 13.71
CA SER A 96 9.46 -23.64 12.28
C SER A 96 10.11 -22.54 11.43
N LEU A 97 10.76 -22.95 10.34
CA LEU A 97 11.26 -22.03 9.32
C LEU A 97 10.17 -21.10 8.75
N SER A 98 8.91 -21.54 8.78
CA SER A 98 7.78 -20.71 8.31
C SER A 98 7.62 -19.41 9.10
N ASN A 99 8.09 -19.34 10.34
CA ASN A 99 8.06 -18.12 11.16
C ASN A 99 8.94 -17.02 10.55
N VAL A 100 10.06 -17.39 9.95
CA VAL A 100 10.95 -16.47 9.24
C VAL A 100 10.26 -15.90 8.00
N PHE A 101 9.47 -16.69 7.27
CA PHE A 101 8.69 -16.19 6.14
C PHE A 101 7.62 -15.17 6.58
N GLY A 102 7.06 -15.29 7.78
CA GLY A 102 6.16 -14.29 8.36
C GLY A 102 6.82 -12.92 8.51
N VAL A 103 8.12 -12.90 8.87
CA VAL A 103 8.93 -11.67 8.94
C VAL A 103 9.05 -11.02 7.55
N TYR A 104 9.39 -11.79 6.53
CA TYR A 104 9.51 -11.27 5.15
C TYR A 104 8.15 -10.81 4.60
N TYR A 105 7.08 -11.51 4.93
CA TYR A 105 5.73 -11.11 4.56
C TYR A 105 5.35 -9.74 5.15
N GLY A 106 5.73 -9.45 6.39
CA GLY A 106 5.55 -8.14 7.02
C GLY A 106 6.24 -7.01 6.25
N LEU A 107 7.43 -7.23 5.69
CA LEU A 107 8.12 -6.27 4.84
C LEU A 107 7.38 -6.06 3.50
N ILE A 108 6.87 -7.14 2.89
CA ILE A 108 6.09 -7.07 1.64
C ILE A 108 4.81 -6.26 1.87
N LEU A 109 4.08 -6.48 2.96
CA LEU A 109 2.90 -5.68 3.30
C LEU A 109 3.22 -4.18 3.41
N ALA A 110 4.36 -3.85 4.06
CA ALA A 110 4.79 -2.46 4.18
C ALA A 110 5.12 -1.83 2.83
N SER A 111 5.69 -2.60 1.88
CA SER A 111 6.08 -2.11 0.56
C SER A 111 4.91 -1.59 -0.27
N VAL A 112 3.71 -2.15 -0.09
CA VAL A 112 2.49 -1.71 -0.80
C VAL A 112 2.16 -0.25 -0.52
N TYR A 113 2.47 0.23 0.68
CA TYR A 113 2.17 1.61 1.06
C TYR A 113 3.13 2.62 0.43
N MET A 114 4.32 2.21 0.02
CA MET A 114 5.36 3.10 -0.55
C MET A 114 5.51 4.39 0.29
N SER A 115 5.50 4.24 1.61
CA SER A 115 5.56 5.33 2.57
C SER A 115 6.69 5.09 3.56
N VAL A 116 7.48 6.12 3.84
CA VAL A 116 8.69 6.01 4.67
C VAL A 116 8.37 5.46 6.06
N TRP A 117 7.41 6.06 6.77
CA TRP A 117 7.15 5.70 8.15
C TRP A 117 6.63 4.26 8.36
N PRO A 118 5.60 3.78 7.65
CA PRO A 118 5.19 2.37 7.75
C PRO A 118 6.32 1.40 7.41
N THR A 119 7.17 1.73 6.42
CA THR A 119 8.30 0.87 6.05
C THR A 119 9.36 0.83 7.14
N VAL A 120 9.74 1.97 7.71
CA VAL A 120 10.71 2.03 8.82
C VAL A 120 10.20 1.26 10.04
N VAL A 121 8.94 1.45 10.42
CA VAL A 121 8.32 0.70 11.52
C VAL A 121 8.33 -0.80 11.24
N SER A 122 7.96 -1.21 10.02
CA SER A 122 8.00 -2.62 9.62
C SER A 122 9.42 -3.19 9.68
N MET A 123 10.41 -2.47 9.16
CA MET A 123 11.81 -2.90 9.22
C MET A 123 12.27 -3.09 10.66
N ALA A 124 11.99 -2.14 11.55
CA ALA A 124 12.40 -2.21 12.95
C ALA A 124 11.76 -3.42 13.67
N ILE A 125 10.45 -3.60 13.55
CA ILE A 125 9.72 -4.72 14.16
C ILE A 125 10.20 -6.06 13.61
N ASN A 126 10.33 -6.19 12.29
CA ASN A 126 10.71 -7.43 11.66
C ASN A 126 12.20 -7.78 11.88
N THR A 127 13.10 -6.77 12.05
CA THR A 127 14.48 -7.02 12.50
C THR A 127 14.49 -7.66 13.88
N PHE A 128 13.70 -7.13 14.81
CA PHE A 128 13.58 -7.69 16.15
C PHE A 128 13.03 -9.13 16.11
N LEU A 129 11.98 -9.39 15.32
CA LEU A 129 11.40 -10.73 15.18
C LEU A 129 12.38 -11.72 14.55
N LEU A 130 13.12 -11.30 13.52
CA LEU A 130 14.13 -12.18 12.91
C LEU A 130 15.22 -12.53 13.90
N ALA A 131 15.74 -11.55 14.65
CA ALA A 131 16.74 -11.78 15.66
C ALA A 131 16.22 -12.72 16.76
N TYR A 132 14.97 -12.52 17.19
CA TYR A 132 14.32 -13.38 18.16
C TYR A 132 14.21 -14.83 17.65
N PHE A 133 13.71 -15.06 16.43
CA PHE A 133 13.55 -16.41 15.88
C PHE A 133 14.90 -17.11 15.66
N VAL A 134 15.89 -16.39 15.15
CA VAL A 134 17.23 -16.96 14.99
C VAL A 134 17.85 -17.34 16.34
N ALA A 135 17.64 -16.53 17.38
CA ALA A 135 18.18 -16.82 18.71
C ALA A 135 17.45 -17.96 19.43
N THR A 136 16.13 -18.09 19.25
CA THR A 136 15.32 -19.08 19.98
C THR A 136 15.10 -20.38 19.22
N GLN A 137 15.23 -20.37 17.89
CA GLN A 137 14.94 -21.51 17.01
C GLN A 137 16.18 -21.98 16.26
N ASN A 138 17.35 -21.88 16.89
CA ASN A 138 18.66 -22.22 16.30
C ASN A 138 18.86 -23.72 16.03
N GLU A 139 17.99 -24.59 16.56
CA GLU A 139 18.00 -26.02 16.30
C GLU A 139 17.07 -26.44 15.14
N VAL A 140 16.24 -25.52 14.64
CA VAL A 140 15.28 -25.81 13.57
C VAL A 140 16.01 -26.05 12.25
N PRO A 141 15.74 -27.16 11.53
CA PRO A 141 16.28 -27.37 10.20
C PRO A 141 15.97 -26.22 9.24
N GLY A 142 17.01 -25.66 8.61
CA GLY A 142 16.91 -24.49 7.72
C GLY A 142 17.16 -23.14 8.41
N ILE A 143 17.10 -23.06 9.76
CA ILE A 143 17.62 -21.94 10.53
C ILE A 143 19.03 -22.31 11.00
N ALA A 144 19.19 -23.49 11.58
CA ALA A 144 20.48 -23.99 12.05
C ALA A 144 21.56 -23.93 10.96
N GLY A 145 22.65 -23.22 11.25
CA GLY A 145 23.78 -23.05 10.33
C GLY A 145 23.53 -22.08 9.16
N ASN A 146 22.34 -21.50 9.06
CA ASN A 146 21.98 -20.53 8.02
C ASN A 146 21.67 -19.14 8.56
N GLU A 147 21.95 -18.86 9.82
CA GLU A 147 21.60 -17.62 10.51
C GLU A 147 22.11 -16.39 9.76
N ALA A 148 23.39 -16.41 9.38
CA ALA A 148 23.99 -15.32 8.61
C ALA A 148 23.32 -15.13 7.24
N THR A 149 22.97 -16.22 6.58
CA THR A 149 22.30 -16.21 5.27
C THR A 149 20.91 -15.58 5.38
N LEU A 150 20.13 -15.90 6.41
CA LEU A 150 18.83 -15.31 6.67
C LEU A 150 18.93 -13.79 6.89
N PHE A 151 19.90 -13.34 7.69
CA PHE A 151 20.16 -11.91 7.88
C PHE A 151 20.60 -11.21 6.59
N ILE A 152 21.44 -11.86 5.77
CA ILE A 152 21.86 -11.30 4.47
C ILE A 152 20.65 -11.11 3.55
N TYR A 153 19.78 -12.11 3.41
CA TYR A 153 18.57 -11.99 2.62
C TYR A 153 17.63 -10.91 3.17
N TYR A 154 17.50 -10.81 4.49
CA TYR A 154 16.73 -9.74 5.11
C TYR A 154 17.28 -8.35 4.75
N LEU A 155 18.58 -8.15 4.86
CA LEU A 155 19.23 -6.89 4.52
C LEU A 155 19.09 -6.55 3.04
N LEU A 156 19.18 -7.55 2.15
CA LEU A 156 18.95 -7.35 0.71
C LEU A 156 17.52 -6.88 0.44
N ILE A 157 16.52 -7.48 1.08
CA ILE A 157 15.13 -7.06 0.94
C ILE A 157 14.94 -5.64 1.51
N CYS A 158 15.53 -5.32 2.65
CA CYS A 158 15.50 -3.98 3.21
C CYS A 158 16.12 -2.95 2.28
N ALA A 159 17.28 -3.24 1.68
CA ALA A 159 17.94 -2.37 0.70
C ALA A 159 17.07 -2.17 -0.54
N MET A 160 16.43 -3.23 -1.04
CA MET A 160 15.48 -3.16 -2.15
C MET A 160 14.26 -2.27 -1.81
N LEU A 161 13.70 -2.41 -0.60
CA LEU A 161 12.58 -1.58 -0.13
C LEU A 161 12.97 -0.10 -0.03
N VAL A 162 14.15 0.21 0.50
CA VAL A 162 14.66 1.59 0.54
C VAL A 162 14.81 2.15 -0.87
N THR A 163 15.35 1.37 -1.80
CA THR A 163 15.48 1.78 -3.20
C THR A 163 14.12 2.05 -3.83
N LEU A 164 13.13 1.17 -3.62
CA LEU A 164 11.76 1.38 -4.09
C LEU A 164 11.12 2.65 -3.50
N LEU A 165 11.35 2.93 -2.22
CA LEU A 165 10.87 4.16 -1.58
C LEU A 165 11.47 5.42 -2.22
N VAL A 166 12.77 5.42 -2.51
CA VAL A 166 13.44 6.55 -3.16
C VAL A 166 12.86 6.76 -4.56
N ILE A 167 12.72 5.69 -5.35
CA ILE A 167 12.11 5.76 -6.68
C ILE A 167 10.67 6.27 -6.60
N ALA A 168 9.85 5.73 -5.69
CA ALA A 168 8.47 6.15 -5.50
C ALA A 168 8.37 7.63 -5.11
N ALA A 169 9.26 8.12 -4.25
CA ALA A 169 9.31 9.53 -3.87
C ALA A 169 9.70 10.44 -5.05
N GLN A 170 10.66 10.02 -5.88
CA GLN A 170 11.05 10.76 -7.08
C GLN A 170 9.90 10.79 -8.12
N MET A 171 9.24 9.65 -8.34
CA MET A 171 8.08 9.58 -9.26
C MET A 171 6.92 10.46 -8.78
N SER A 172 6.63 10.46 -7.48
CA SER A 172 5.60 11.33 -6.91
C SER A 172 5.88 12.81 -7.16
N LYS A 173 7.12 13.25 -6.94
CA LYS A 173 7.53 14.64 -7.24
C LYS A 173 7.37 15.00 -8.73
N LYS A 174 7.76 14.08 -9.62
CA LYS A 174 7.59 14.30 -11.07
C LYS A 174 6.12 14.37 -11.47
N LEU A 175 5.26 13.50 -10.92
CA LEU A 175 3.83 13.51 -11.17
C LEU A 175 3.17 14.81 -10.67
N GLU A 176 3.58 15.31 -9.51
CA GLU A 176 3.12 16.61 -9.00
C GLU A 176 3.52 17.75 -9.95
N ALA A 177 4.76 17.76 -10.45
CA ALA A 177 5.22 18.76 -11.41
C ALA A 177 4.43 18.70 -12.71
N TYR A 178 4.21 17.51 -13.28
CA TYR A 178 3.38 17.34 -14.48
C TYR A 178 1.92 17.74 -14.24
N GLY A 179 1.37 17.46 -13.06
CA GLY A 179 0.01 17.90 -12.70
C GLY A 179 -0.13 19.42 -12.68
N VAL A 180 0.85 20.13 -12.15
CA VAL A 180 0.88 21.62 -12.15
C VAL A 180 1.00 22.14 -13.57
N GLU A 181 1.87 21.57 -14.39
CA GLU A 181 2.05 22.00 -15.79
C GLU A 181 0.81 21.75 -16.64
N ALA A 182 0.19 20.56 -16.50
CA ALA A 182 -1.08 20.27 -17.15
C ALA A 182 -2.18 21.24 -16.73
N GLY A 183 -2.28 21.56 -15.44
CA GLY A 183 -3.23 22.57 -14.95
C GLY A 183 -3.01 23.96 -15.57
N ARG A 184 -1.75 24.36 -15.76
CA ARG A 184 -1.40 25.62 -16.43
C ARG A 184 -1.81 25.61 -17.90
N LEU A 185 -1.53 24.51 -18.60
CA LEU A 185 -1.91 24.36 -20.01
C LEU A 185 -3.44 24.40 -20.21
N PHE A 186 -4.20 23.73 -19.34
CA PHE A 186 -5.65 23.80 -19.38
C PHE A 186 -6.20 25.22 -19.13
N ALA A 187 -5.59 25.96 -18.21
CA ALA A 187 -5.96 27.35 -17.96
C ALA A 187 -5.68 28.24 -19.18
N GLN A 188 -4.53 28.08 -19.84
CA GLN A 188 -4.21 28.78 -21.09
C GLN A 188 -5.17 28.43 -22.22
N GLN A 189 -5.46 27.14 -22.42
CA GLN A 189 -6.43 26.71 -23.45
C GLN A 189 -7.83 27.33 -23.21
N LYS A 190 -8.25 27.43 -21.96
CA LYS A 190 -9.54 28.08 -21.64
C LYS A 190 -9.53 29.56 -22.00
N GLU A 191 -8.45 30.27 -21.65
CA GLU A 191 -8.28 31.68 -21.98
C GLU A 191 -8.24 31.88 -23.49
N ASP A 192 -7.49 31.09 -24.23
CA ASP A 192 -7.39 31.17 -25.69
C ASP A 192 -8.76 30.88 -26.35
N LYS A 193 -9.51 29.90 -25.83
CA LYS A 193 -10.87 29.63 -26.29
C LYS A 193 -11.80 30.82 -26.07
N GLU A 194 -11.75 31.48 -24.91
CA GLU A 194 -12.55 32.66 -24.61
C GLU A 194 -12.17 33.82 -25.54
N ARG A 195 -10.88 34.03 -25.80
CA ARG A 195 -10.40 35.05 -26.76
C ARG A 195 -10.88 34.76 -28.19
N LEU A 196 -10.82 33.50 -28.63
CA LEU A 196 -11.33 33.09 -29.95
C LEU A 196 -12.83 33.31 -30.09
N LEU A 197 -13.61 32.99 -29.06
CA LEU A 197 -15.06 33.25 -29.05
C LEU A 197 -15.39 34.73 -29.10
N ALA A 198 -14.67 35.56 -28.34
CA ALA A 198 -14.83 37.01 -28.39
C ALA A 198 -14.47 37.60 -29.77
N GLY A 199 -13.37 37.12 -30.38
CA GLY A 199 -12.96 37.48 -31.73
C GLY A 199 -13.99 37.08 -32.77
N ALA A 200 -14.55 35.88 -32.70
CA ALA A 200 -15.59 35.40 -33.60
C ALA A 200 -16.88 36.24 -33.48
N ALA A 201 -17.28 36.62 -32.28
CA ALA A 201 -18.43 37.49 -32.03
C ALA A 201 -18.22 38.90 -32.62
N ALA A 202 -17.02 39.47 -32.48
CA ALA A 202 -16.67 40.77 -33.07
C ALA A 202 -16.69 40.73 -34.60
N VAL A 203 -16.15 39.69 -35.21
CA VAL A 203 -16.19 39.47 -36.68
C VAL A 203 -17.64 39.35 -37.17
N SER A 204 -18.47 38.55 -36.49
CA SER A 204 -19.90 38.42 -36.82
C SER A 204 -20.64 39.73 -36.72
N GLY A 205 -20.36 40.54 -35.69
CA GLY A 205 -20.93 41.90 -35.54
C GLY A 205 -20.54 42.84 -36.68
N ASN A 206 -19.25 42.83 -37.08
CA ASN A 206 -18.76 43.64 -38.19
C ASN A 206 -19.39 43.23 -39.55
N MET A 207 -19.54 41.90 -39.79
CA MET A 207 -20.20 41.39 -40.98
C MET A 207 -21.67 41.83 -41.06
N THR A 208 -22.39 41.85 -39.95
CA THR A 208 -23.78 42.33 -39.90
C THR A 208 -23.88 43.83 -40.19
N GLN A 209 -22.91 44.64 -39.74
CA GLN A 209 -22.86 46.09 -40.06
C GLN A 209 -22.55 46.33 -41.54
N ILE A 210 -21.62 45.55 -42.13
CA ILE A 210 -21.28 45.63 -43.54
C ILE A 210 -22.49 45.26 -44.42
N ALA A 211 -23.21 44.18 -44.04
CA ALA A 211 -24.42 43.77 -44.77
C ALA A 211 -25.50 44.88 -44.74
N LYS A 212 -25.74 45.50 -43.59
CA LYS A 212 -26.67 46.62 -43.47
C LYS A 212 -26.26 47.83 -44.34
N ALA A 213 -24.98 48.21 -44.29
CA ALA A 213 -24.50 49.33 -45.11
C ALA A 213 -24.57 49.03 -46.62
N SER A 214 -24.52 47.80 -47.04
CA SER A 214 -24.67 47.36 -48.43
C SER A 214 -26.11 47.32 -48.91
N GLU A 215 -27.07 47.19 -48.00
CA GLU A 215 -28.51 47.26 -48.37
C GLU A 215 -29.02 48.70 -48.47
N GLU A 216 -28.34 49.68 -47.86
CA GLU A 216 -28.70 51.09 -47.85
C GLU A 216 -28.12 51.90 -49.05
N THR A 217 -27.33 51.23 -49.93
CA THR A 217 -26.73 51.88 -51.14
C THR A 217 -27.34 51.33 -52.40
#